data_7faa062dbe0745fe94bf89d53bcae35b
#
_entry.id   7faa062dbe0745fe94bf89d53bcae35b
#
_cell.length_a   1.000
_cell.length_b   1.000
_cell.length_c   1.000
_cell.angle_alpha   90.00
_cell.angle_beta   90.00
_cell.angle_gamma   90.00
#
_symmetry.space_group_name_H-M   'P 1'
#
loop_
_entity.id
_entity.type
_entity.pdbx_description
1 polymer ?
#
loop_
_entity_poly.entity_id
_entity_poly.type
_entity_poly.pdbx_seq_one_letter_code
_entity_poly.pdbx_strand_id
1 'polypeptide(L)'
;MNPILPAIPTFNRPPPHRTAVKRTISTDDAPAAVGAYSQATTNGSLLFTAGQLPLTTEGELLDDESVATQTEQSLDNVMAILAEEDADASDLLKVTIFLDDIEDFDEMNETYGTYFDAEPPARSAVEVGNVPKGAALEIEAIADVE
;
A
#
# COMPACT_ATOMS: atom_id res chain seq x y z
N MET A 1 36.83 -2.76 47.39
CA MET A 1 35.35 -2.82 47.33
C MET A 1 34.93 -2.26 45.96
N ASN A 2 34.42 -3.12 45.11
CA ASN A 2 33.92 -2.68 43.78
C ASN A 2 32.56 -2.01 43.99
N PRO A 3 32.38 -0.79 43.42
CA PRO A 3 31.07 -0.17 43.49
C PRO A 3 30.06 -1.04 42.75
N ILE A 4 28.94 -1.31 43.38
CA ILE A 4 27.82 -2.00 42.73
C ILE A 4 27.23 -1.02 41.73
N LEU A 5 27.39 -1.34 40.44
CA LEU A 5 26.71 -0.55 39.40
C LEU A 5 25.19 -0.72 39.52
N PRO A 6 24.44 0.38 39.44
CA PRO A 6 23.02 0.26 39.48
C PRO A 6 22.53 -0.58 38.30
N ALA A 7 21.54 -1.44 38.56
CA ALA A 7 20.94 -2.23 37.50
C ALA A 7 20.34 -1.30 36.42
N ILE A 8 20.62 -1.58 35.17
CA ILE A 8 20.01 -0.86 34.06
C ILE A 8 18.50 -1.12 34.10
N PRO A 9 17.68 -0.07 34.15
CA PRO A 9 16.25 -0.26 34.11
C PRO A 9 15.82 -1.11 32.90
N THR A 10 14.84 -1.97 33.08
CA THR A 10 14.40 -2.91 32.04
C THR A 10 13.96 -2.22 30.75
N PHE A 11 13.46 -0.99 30.85
CA PHE A 11 13.05 -0.21 29.68
C PHE A 11 14.22 0.31 28.84
N ASN A 12 15.43 0.37 29.41
CA ASN A 12 16.65 0.77 28.68
C ASN A 12 17.46 -0.43 28.17
N ARG A 13 17.00 -1.64 28.47
CA ARG A 13 17.68 -2.83 28.00
C ARG A 13 17.27 -3.07 26.55
N PRO A 14 18.24 -3.23 25.63
CA PRO A 14 17.88 -3.63 24.27
C PRO A 14 17.10 -4.92 24.33
N PRO A 15 16.04 -5.08 23.51
CA PRO A 15 15.29 -6.31 23.51
C PRO A 15 16.21 -7.48 23.15
N PRO A 16 15.95 -8.69 23.71
CA PRO A 16 16.65 -9.87 23.28
C PRO A 16 16.46 -10.02 21.78
N HIS A 17 17.41 -10.62 21.09
CA HIS A 17 17.42 -10.80 19.63
C HIS A 17 15.99 -11.00 19.09
N ARG A 18 15.45 -9.95 18.49
CA ARG A 18 14.20 -10.06 17.76
C ARG A 18 14.49 -10.85 16.49
N THR A 19 13.81 -11.95 16.31
CA THR A 19 13.68 -12.54 14.98
C THR A 19 13.12 -11.42 14.10
N ALA A 20 13.72 -11.16 12.95
CA ALA A 20 13.21 -10.15 12.02
C ALA A 20 11.74 -10.48 11.70
N VAL A 21 10.83 -9.56 12.06
CA VAL A 21 9.40 -9.77 11.83
C VAL A 21 8.94 -9.25 10.47
N LYS A 22 9.76 -8.40 9.84
CA LYS A 22 9.43 -7.87 8.51
C LYS A 22 9.64 -8.95 7.45
N ARG A 23 8.61 -9.16 6.62
CA ARG A 23 8.69 -9.95 5.40
C ARG A 23 8.36 -9.07 4.21
N THR A 24 8.99 -9.31 3.08
CA THR A 24 8.61 -8.70 1.81
C THR A 24 7.56 -9.56 1.12
N ILE A 25 6.66 -8.91 0.39
CA ILE A 25 5.60 -9.58 -0.37
C ILE A 25 5.84 -9.30 -1.85
N SER A 26 5.72 -10.35 -2.65
CA SER A 26 5.89 -10.26 -4.10
C SER A 26 4.84 -11.13 -4.77
N THR A 27 4.24 -10.63 -5.85
CA THR A 27 3.26 -11.36 -6.66
C THR A 27 3.49 -11.04 -8.14
N ASP A 28 3.25 -12.03 -8.98
CA ASP A 28 3.25 -11.84 -10.44
C ASP A 28 1.93 -11.25 -10.95
N ASP A 29 0.92 -11.16 -10.09
CA ASP A 29 -0.41 -10.64 -10.42
C ASP A 29 -0.52 -9.12 -10.28
N ALA A 30 0.59 -8.47 -9.92
CA ALA A 30 0.73 -7.02 -9.89
C ALA A 30 2.05 -6.63 -10.57
N PRO A 31 2.23 -5.36 -10.99
CA PRO A 31 3.46 -4.95 -11.65
C PRO A 31 4.67 -5.19 -10.75
N ALA A 32 5.76 -5.70 -11.34
CA ALA A 32 7.00 -5.93 -10.62
C ALA A 32 7.54 -4.62 -10.03
N ALA A 33 8.12 -4.71 -8.83
CA ALA A 33 8.83 -3.60 -8.23
C ALA A 33 10.16 -3.40 -8.97
N VAL A 34 10.32 -2.23 -9.57
CA VAL A 34 11.54 -1.86 -10.29
C VAL A 34 12.24 -0.76 -9.49
N GLY A 35 13.38 -1.10 -8.89
CA GLY A 35 14.14 -0.19 -8.05
C GLY A 35 14.29 -0.70 -6.63
N ALA A 36 14.65 0.20 -5.72
CA ALA A 36 14.98 -0.14 -4.34
C ALA A 36 13.75 -0.15 -3.44
N TYR A 37 12.75 -0.97 -3.79
CA TYR A 37 11.53 -1.13 -2.98
C TYR A 37 10.89 -2.51 -3.23
N SER A 38 9.99 -2.90 -2.34
CA SER A 38 9.18 -4.11 -2.45
C SER A 38 7.75 -3.73 -2.82
N GLN A 39 7.02 -4.63 -3.48
CA GLN A 39 5.59 -4.40 -3.76
C GLN A 39 4.81 -4.16 -2.47
N ALA A 40 5.14 -4.89 -1.41
CA ALA A 40 4.59 -4.68 -0.08
C ALA A 40 5.50 -5.28 0.98
N THR A 41 5.29 -4.87 2.22
CA THR A 41 5.94 -5.44 3.39
C THR A 41 4.89 -5.70 4.47
N THR A 42 5.16 -6.66 5.34
CA THR A 42 4.30 -6.99 6.46
C THR A 42 5.11 -7.34 7.69
N ASN A 43 4.54 -7.09 8.86
CA ASN A 43 5.08 -7.58 10.14
C ASN A 43 4.26 -8.76 10.68
N GLY A 44 3.35 -9.31 9.88
CA GLY A 44 2.44 -10.38 10.30
C GLY A 44 1.09 -9.90 10.81
N SER A 45 0.96 -8.63 11.17
CA SER A 45 -0.31 -8.01 11.59
C SER A 45 -0.80 -6.98 10.57
N LEU A 46 0.09 -6.13 10.12
CA LEU A 46 -0.19 -5.08 9.13
C LEU A 46 0.60 -5.32 7.85
N LEU A 47 -0.02 -4.97 6.74
CA LEU A 47 0.58 -4.99 5.43
C LEU A 47 0.58 -3.57 4.88
N PHE A 48 1.70 -3.16 4.29
CA PHE A 48 1.89 -1.85 3.67
C PHE A 48 2.24 -2.07 2.21
N THR A 49 1.43 -1.56 1.29
CA THR A 49 1.77 -1.64 -0.13
C THR A 49 2.63 -0.46 -0.54
N ALA A 50 3.49 -0.67 -1.54
CA ALA A 50 4.04 0.43 -2.30
C ALA A 50 2.92 1.11 -3.10
N GLY A 51 3.16 2.32 -3.56
CA GLY A 51 2.22 3.01 -4.44
C GLY A 51 2.02 2.24 -5.75
N GLN A 52 0.77 2.01 -6.11
CA GLN A 52 0.40 1.30 -7.32
C GLN A 52 -0.06 2.28 -8.38
N LEU A 53 0.73 2.39 -9.45
CA LEU A 53 0.36 3.09 -10.67
C LEU A 53 -0.61 2.21 -11.48
N PRO A 54 -1.35 2.77 -12.44
CA PRO A 54 -2.23 1.98 -13.30
C PRO A 54 -1.43 1.21 -14.37
N LEU A 55 -0.56 0.32 -13.91
CA LEU A 55 0.27 -0.55 -14.73
C LEU A 55 -0.35 -1.94 -14.81
N THR A 56 -0.34 -2.53 -15.99
CA THR A 56 -0.71 -3.94 -16.16
C THR A 56 0.39 -4.83 -15.58
N THR A 57 0.11 -6.12 -15.41
CA THR A 57 1.10 -7.11 -14.95
C THR A 57 2.30 -7.20 -15.89
N GLU A 58 2.15 -6.76 -17.13
CA GLU A 58 3.21 -6.74 -18.14
C GLU A 58 4.01 -5.42 -18.12
N GLY A 59 3.63 -4.50 -17.22
CA GLY A 59 4.31 -3.21 -17.07
C GLY A 59 3.84 -2.14 -18.03
N GLU A 60 2.71 -2.35 -18.71
CA GLU A 60 2.12 -1.36 -19.61
C GLU A 60 1.33 -0.32 -18.81
N LEU A 61 1.67 0.96 -19.01
CA LEU A 61 0.98 2.06 -18.35
C LEU A 61 -0.30 2.43 -19.11
N LEU A 62 -1.41 2.56 -18.38
CA LEU A 62 -2.73 2.88 -18.96
C LEU A 62 -3.00 4.39 -18.93
N ASP A 63 -2.00 5.21 -19.16
CA ASP A 63 -2.12 6.68 -19.10
C ASP A 63 -3.02 7.28 -20.19
N ASP A 64 -3.29 6.55 -21.27
CA ASP A 64 -4.22 6.94 -22.34
C ASP A 64 -5.69 6.60 -21.99
N GLU A 65 -5.91 5.79 -20.96
CA GLU A 65 -7.24 5.33 -20.57
C GLU A 65 -7.94 6.35 -19.66
N SER A 66 -9.25 6.16 -19.48
CA SER A 66 -10.03 7.00 -18.58
C SER A 66 -9.53 6.93 -17.15
N VAL A 67 -9.84 7.95 -16.34
CA VAL A 67 -9.54 7.93 -14.90
C VAL A 67 -10.19 6.72 -14.23
N ALA A 68 -11.41 6.36 -14.63
CA ALA A 68 -12.09 5.16 -14.12
C ALA A 68 -11.27 3.89 -14.37
N THR A 69 -10.79 3.69 -15.59
CA THR A 69 -9.98 2.51 -15.94
C THR A 69 -8.64 2.53 -15.20
N GLN A 70 -8.00 3.68 -15.09
CA GLN A 70 -6.75 3.80 -14.34
C GLN A 70 -6.95 3.50 -12.85
N THR A 71 -8.05 3.98 -12.26
CA THR A 71 -8.41 3.70 -10.86
C THR A 71 -8.61 2.20 -10.64
N GLU A 72 -9.36 1.56 -11.53
CA GLU A 72 -9.59 0.12 -11.47
C GLU A 72 -8.27 -0.65 -11.52
N GLN A 73 -7.39 -0.32 -12.45
CA GLN A 73 -6.10 -1.03 -12.56
C GLN A 73 -5.24 -0.86 -11.31
N SER A 74 -5.14 0.36 -10.77
CA SER A 74 -4.36 0.60 -9.55
C SER A 74 -4.94 -0.16 -8.36
N LEU A 75 -6.27 -0.18 -8.20
CA LEU A 75 -6.94 -0.94 -7.13
C LEU A 75 -6.76 -2.45 -7.33
N ASP A 76 -6.90 -2.95 -8.55
CA ASP A 76 -6.69 -4.37 -8.82
C ASP A 76 -5.26 -4.80 -8.47
N ASN A 77 -4.28 -3.94 -8.69
CA ASN A 77 -2.89 -4.20 -8.28
C ASN A 77 -2.78 -4.29 -6.77
N VAL A 78 -3.42 -3.38 -6.03
CA VAL A 78 -3.47 -3.44 -4.56
C VAL A 78 -4.11 -4.76 -4.11
N MET A 79 -5.26 -5.14 -4.70
CA MET A 79 -5.96 -6.37 -4.33
C MET A 79 -5.13 -7.62 -4.61
N ALA A 80 -4.39 -7.65 -5.71
CA ALA A 80 -3.49 -8.76 -6.04
C ALA A 80 -2.40 -8.93 -4.99
N ILE A 81 -1.85 -7.82 -4.49
CA ILE A 81 -0.86 -7.83 -3.42
C ILE A 81 -1.47 -8.36 -2.12
N LEU A 82 -2.66 -7.89 -1.75
CA LEU A 82 -3.36 -8.36 -0.55
C LEU A 82 -3.62 -9.87 -0.60
N ALA A 83 -3.95 -10.39 -1.78
CA ALA A 83 -4.27 -11.80 -1.96
C ALA A 83 -3.11 -12.73 -1.58
N GLU A 84 -1.87 -12.26 -1.66
CA GLU A 84 -0.70 -13.04 -1.21
C GLU A 84 -0.74 -13.36 0.28
N GLU A 85 -1.45 -12.56 1.07
CA GLU A 85 -1.65 -12.77 2.50
C GLU A 85 -3.09 -13.16 2.82
N ASP A 86 -3.82 -13.71 1.85
CA ASP A 86 -5.22 -14.13 1.98
C ASP A 86 -6.14 -12.99 2.45
N ALA A 87 -5.78 -11.74 2.15
CA ALA A 87 -6.56 -10.56 2.49
C ALA A 87 -7.32 -10.03 1.28
N ASP A 88 -8.36 -9.27 1.53
CA ASP A 88 -9.19 -8.66 0.50
C ASP A 88 -9.58 -7.21 0.86
N ALA A 89 -10.48 -6.62 0.09
CA ALA A 89 -10.88 -5.22 0.28
C ALA A 89 -11.44 -4.95 1.69
N SER A 90 -12.07 -5.93 2.32
CA SER A 90 -12.63 -5.78 3.68
C SER A 90 -11.56 -5.67 4.76
N ASP A 91 -10.32 -6.06 4.45
CA ASP A 91 -9.19 -5.98 5.36
C ASP A 91 -8.43 -4.66 5.27
N LEU A 92 -8.78 -3.79 4.31
CA LEU A 92 -8.15 -2.50 4.15
C LEU A 92 -8.49 -1.56 5.31
N LEU A 93 -7.47 -1.00 5.94
CA LEU A 93 -7.61 -0.05 7.03
C LEU A 93 -7.47 1.39 6.56
N LYS A 94 -6.56 1.64 5.62
CA LYS A 94 -6.27 2.96 5.10
C LYS A 94 -5.87 2.90 3.65
N VAL A 95 -6.43 3.78 2.84
CA VAL A 95 -6.05 3.98 1.44
C VAL A 95 -5.66 5.43 1.25
N THR A 96 -4.57 5.66 0.55
CA THR A 96 -4.15 7.00 0.12
C THR A 96 -4.10 7.04 -1.39
N ILE A 97 -4.76 8.04 -1.96
CA ILE A 97 -4.83 8.24 -3.41
C ILE A 97 -4.17 9.56 -3.75
N PHE A 98 -3.15 9.48 -4.61
CA PHE A 98 -2.44 10.64 -5.15
C PHE A 98 -2.97 10.90 -6.55
N LEU A 99 -3.58 12.07 -6.76
CA LEU A 99 -4.15 12.47 -8.04
C LEU A 99 -3.24 13.48 -8.75
N ASP A 100 -3.13 13.36 -10.05
CA ASP A 100 -2.45 14.35 -10.87
C ASP A 100 -3.31 15.64 -10.98
N ASP A 101 -4.62 15.49 -10.98
CA ASP A 101 -5.57 16.58 -11.07
C ASP A 101 -6.76 16.30 -10.15
N ILE A 102 -7.03 17.22 -9.21
CA ILE A 102 -8.16 17.08 -8.28
C ILE A 102 -9.53 17.06 -8.97
N GLU A 103 -9.61 17.59 -10.18
CA GLU A 103 -10.83 17.56 -10.99
C GLU A 103 -11.22 16.13 -11.39
N ASP A 104 -10.29 15.17 -11.31
CA ASP A 104 -10.55 13.75 -11.57
C ASP A 104 -11.14 13.02 -10.36
N PHE A 105 -11.34 13.72 -9.24
CA PHE A 105 -11.80 13.10 -8.00
C PHE A 105 -13.13 12.37 -8.16
N ASP A 106 -14.15 13.00 -8.77
CA ASP A 106 -15.48 12.40 -8.86
C ASP A 106 -15.48 11.10 -9.67
N GLU A 107 -14.78 11.08 -10.80
CA GLU A 107 -14.67 9.87 -11.62
C GLU A 107 -13.91 8.76 -10.88
N MET A 108 -12.80 9.11 -10.24
CA MET A 108 -12.06 8.17 -9.39
C MET A 108 -12.94 7.62 -8.28
N ASN A 109 -13.66 8.50 -7.58
CA ASN A 109 -14.46 8.13 -6.42
C ASN A 109 -15.61 7.17 -6.76
N GLU A 110 -16.23 7.35 -7.91
CA GLU A 110 -17.30 6.46 -8.38
C GLU A 110 -16.76 5.04 -8.59
N THR A 111 -15.64 4.89 -9.26
CA THR A 111 -15.00 3.59 -9.47
C THR A 111 -14.49 3.00 -8.16
N TYR A 112 -13.86 3.81 -7.33
CA TYR A 112 -13.37 3.39 -6.02
C TYR A 112 -14.49 2.79 -5.18
N GLY A 113 -15.66 3.42 -5.16
CA GLY A 113 -16.81 2.97 -4.37
C GLY A 113 -17.30 1.58 -4.74
N THR A 114 -17.06 1.12 -5.96
CA THR A 114 -17.49 -0.22 -6.41
C THR A 114 -16.73 -1.35 -5.74
N TYR A 115 -15.60 -1.07 -5.11
CA TYR A 115 -14.77 -2.07 -4.43
C TYR A 115 -15.21 -2.34 -2.99
N PHE A 116 -16.11 -1.55 -2.44
CA PHE A 116 -16.49 -1.65 -1.03
C PHE A 116 -18.02 -1.72 -0.90
N ASP A 117 -18.51 -2.73 -0.13
CA ASP A 117 -19.94 -2.89 0.13
C ASP A 117 -20.40 -1.97 1.27
N ALA A 118 -19.89 -2.24 2.46
CA ALA A 118 -20.14 -1.47 3.68
C ALA A 118 -18.81 -1.26 4.39
N GLU A 119 -18.73 -0.31 5.28
CA GLU A 119 -17.53 -0.07 6.08
C GLU A 119 -16.25 0.11 5.24
N PRO A 120 -16.22 1.08 4.32
CA PRO A 120 -15.01 1.34 3.55
C PRO A 120 -13.84 1.76 4.47
N PRO A 121 -12.59 1.58 4.02
CA PRO A 121 -11.44 2.01 4.81
C PRO A 121 -11.38 3.53 4.97
N ALA A 122 -10.61 3.99 5.95
CA ALA A 122 -10.24 5.40 6.01
C ALA A 122 -9.47 5.76 4.74
N ARG A 123 -9.68 6.97 4.22
CA ARG A 123 -9.07 7.39 2.96
C ARG A 123 -8.65 8.85 3.01
N SER A 124 -7.52 9.14 2.36
CA SER A 124 -7.14 10.48 1.95
C SER A 124 -6.93 10.50 0.45
N ALA A 125 -7.40 11.54 -0.21
CA ALA A 125 -7.18 11.76 -1.64
C ALA A 125 -6.71 13.20 -1.82
N VAL A 126 -5.55 13.37 -2.46
CA VAL A 126 -4.89 14.66 -2.62
C VAL A 126 -4.35 14.82 -4.02
N GLU A 127 -4.35 16.06 -4.52
CA GLU A 127 -3.61 16.39 -5.73
C GLU A 127 -2.14 16.55 -5.37
N VAL A 128 -1.25 16.01 -6.20
CA VAL A 128 0.20 16.13 -6.02
C VAL A 128 0.81 16.89 -7.20
N GLY A 129 2.05 17.31 -7.04
CA GLY A 129 2.75 18.06 -8.09
C GLY A 129 2.90 17.25 -9.38
N ASN A 130 3.23 15.97 -9.26
CA ASN A 130 3.34 15.05 -10.40
C ASN A 130 3.12 13.62 -9.92
N VAL A 131 2.29 12.88 -10.61
CA VAL A 131 2.21 11.42 -10.47
C VAL A 131 3.25 10.83 -11.42
N PRO A 132 4.03 9.83 -10.98
CA PRO A 132 5.06 9.24 -11.83
C PRO A 132 4.52 8.75 -13.17
N LYS A 133 5.34 8.89 -14.21
CA LYS A 133 5.09 8.40 -15.58
C LYS A 133 3.88 9.03 -16.28
N GLY A 134 3.31 10.10 -15.73
CA GLY A 134 2.16 10.75 -16.34
C GLY A 134 0.84 10.05 -16.10
N ALA A 135 0.75 9.15 -15.12
CA ALA A 135 -0.50 8.53 -14.73
C ALA A 135 -1.45 9.54 -14.09
N ALA A 136 -2.75 9.25 -14.13
CA ALA A 136 -3.75 10.11 -13.47
C ALA A 136 -3.75 9.96 -11.96
N LEU A 137 -3.30 8.81 -11.44
CA LEU A 137 -3.29 8.56 -10.00
C LEU A 137 -2.30 7.47 -9.64
N GLU A 138 -2.03 7.40 -8.34
CA GLU A 138 -1.28 6.35 -7.68
C GLU A 138 -1.98 6.02 -6.36
N ILE A 139 -2.08 4.75 -6.01
CA ILE A 139 -2.81 4.30 -4.81
C ILE A 139 -1.91 3.43 -3.95
N GLU A 140 -1.86 3.74 -2.66
CA GLU A 140 -1.21 2.90 -1.66
C GLU A 140 -2.19 2.54 -0.55
N ALA A 141 -1.90 1.47 0.17
CA ALA A 141 -2.84 0.97 1.17
C ALA A 141 -2.15 0.30 2.35
N ILE A 142 -2.88 0.28 3.46
CA ILE A 142 -2.53 -0.45 4.68
C ILE A 142 -3.68 -1.40 4.98
N ALA A 143 -3.36 -2.68 5.21
CA ALA A 143 -4.33 -3.72 5.48
C ALA A 143 -4.01 -4.46 6.77
N ASP A 144 -5.03 -5.04 7.37
CA ASP A 144 -4.92 -5.99 8.47
C ASP A 144 -4.79 -7.39 7.86
N VAL A 145 -3.74 -8.11 8.24
CA VAL A 145 -3.47 -9.47 7.74
C VAL A 145 -3.35 -10.48 8.88
N GLU A 146 -3.74 -10.07 10.05
CA GLU A 146 -3.73 -10.94 11.23
C GLU A 146 -4.90 -11.93 11.29
#